data_bc1a99572c4c58c3372d9d43d1267c7d
#
_entry.id   bc1a99572c4c58c3372d9d43d1267c7d
#
_cell.length_a   1.000
_cell.length_b   1.000
_cell.length_c   1.000
_cell.angle_alpha   90.00
_cell.angle_beta   90.00
_cell.angle_gamma   90.00
#
_symmetry.space_group_name_H-M   'P 1'
#
loop_
_entity.id
_entity.type
_entity.pdbx_description
1 polymer ?
#
loop_
_entity_poly.entity_id
_entity_poly.type
_entity_poly.pdbx_seq_one_letter_code
_entity_poly.pdbx_strand_id
1 'polypeptide(L)'
;TEALAHQVLITDLEQEELAMIAELKLAHEEIRDLHIDEGQWPEISELEEFWVAPFVKDQSWQRKGSHEWQKLDAGLYIGVRQGEKGSASMLLDSRHEQADIWLSTSASAEQLSHLIQQDERKQNGWHQIVLMPSSTATHAH
;
A
#
# COMPACT_ATOMS: atom_id res chain seq x y z
N THR A 1 -0.47 22.53 4.05
CA THR A 1 -1.74 22.45 3.39
C THR A 1 -2.54 21.24 3.85
N GLU A 2 -3.80 21.32 3.66
CA GLU A 2 -4.69 20.29 4.15
C GLU A 2 -4.87 19.16 3.14
N ALA A 3 -5.06 17.98 3.67
CA ALA A 3 -5.40 16.84 2.84
C ALA A 3 -6.82 16.97 2.32
N LEU A 4 -7.06 16.39 1.16
CA LEU A 4 -8.40 16.30 0.62
C LEU A 4 -9.24 15.33 1.46
N ALA A 5 -10.56 15.34 1.27
CA ALA A 5 -11.46 14.53 2.09
C ALA A 5 -11.12 13.04 2.04
N HIS A 6 -10.60 12.55 0.92
CA HIS A 6 -10.24 11.14 0.76
C HIS A 6 -8.80 10.86 1.14
N GLN A 7 -8.07 11.84 1.68
CA GLN A 7 -6.64 11.71 1.98
C GLN A 7 -6.40 11.73 3.48
N VAL A 8 -5.31 11.07 3.87
CA VAL A 8 -4.85 11.04 5.25
C VAL A 8 -3.39 11.45 5.27
N LEU A 9 -3.04 12.35 6.17
CA LEU A 9 -1.65 12.76 6.32
C LEU A 9 -0.88 11.66 7.05
N ILE A 10 0.35 11.43 6.60
CA ILE A 10 1.19 10.41 7.22
C ILE A 10 1.41 10.69 8.70
N THR A 11 1.40 11.97 9.09
CA THR A 11 1.58 12.36 10.48
C THR A 11 0.39 12.04 11.38
N ASP A 12 -0.75 11.70 10.79
CA ASP A 12 -1.96 11.38 11.54
C ASP A 12 -2.16 9.88 11.74
N LEU A 13 -1.18 9.07 11.35
CA LEU A 13 -1.32 7.62 11.38
C LEU A 13 -0.69 7.02 12.63
N GLU A 14 -1.19 5.85 13.01
CA GLU A 14 -0.62 5.10 14.12
C GLU A 14 0.70 4.48 13.70
N GLN A 15 1.47 4.04 14.70
CA GLN A 15 2.80 3.48 14.44
C GLN A 15 2.73 2.24 13.55
N GLU A 16 1.70 1.43 13.72
CA GLU A 16 1.52 0.22 12.90
C GLU A 16 1.38 0.55 11.43
N GLU A 17 0.58 1.59 11.12
CA GLU A 17 0.43 2.03 9.73
C GLU A 17 1.74 2.61 9.20
N LEU A 18 2.43 3.37 10.02
CA LEU A 18 3.70 3.97 9.59
C LEU A 18 4.73 2.91 9.25
N ALA A 19 4.80 1.85 10.06
CA ALA A 19 5.73 0.75 9.80
C ALA A 19 5.38 0.05 8.49
N MET A 20 4.09 -0.22 8.25
CA MET A 20 3.64 -0.86 7.03
C MET A 20 3.94 0.01 5.81
N ILE A 21 3.71 1.30 5.93
CA ILE A 21 3.97 2.24 4.83
C ILE A 21 5.46 2.25 4.50
N ALA A 22 6.32 2.24 5.50
CA ALA A 22 7.77 2.22 5.26
C ALA A 22 8.16 0.98 4.48
N GLU A 23 7.59 -0.17 4.82
CA GLU A 23 7.85 -1.40 4.08
C GLU A 23 7.30 -1.34 2.67
N LEU A 24 6.12 -0.77 2.49
CA LEU A 24 5.52 -0.65 1.16
C LEU A 24 6.31 0.30 0.26
N LYS A 25 6.89 1.34 0.82
CA LYS A 25 7.74 2.24 0.03
C LYS A 25 8.97 1.52 -0.50
N LEU A 26 9.58 0.69 0.33
CA LEU A 26 10.72 -0.12 -0.11
C LEU A 26 10.28 -1.19 -1.11
N ALA A 27 9.14 -1.82 -0.86
CA ALA A 27 8.59 -2.81 -1.77
C ALA A 27 8.29 -2.20 -3.14
N HIS A 28 7.81 -0.97 -3.15
CA HIS A 28 7.54 -0.26 -4.40
C HIS A 28 8.79 -0.21 -5.29
N GLU A 29 9.94 0.10 -4.70
CA GLU A 29 11.19 0.16 -5.46
C GLU A 29 11.54 -1.22 -6.03
N GLU A 30 11.40 -2.26 -5.22
CA GLU A 30 11.69 -3.62 -5.67
C GLU A 30 10.74 -4.06 -6.79
N ILE A 31 9.46 -3.73 -6.65
CA ILE A 31 8.45 -4.08 -7.65
C ILE A 31 8.77 -3.42 -8.97
N ARG A 32 9.14 -2.14 -8.95
CA ARG A 32 9.45 -1.43 -10.19
C ARG A 32 10.74 -1.94 -10.81
N ASP A 33 11.74 -2.28 -9.98
CA ASP A 33 12.99 -2.85 -10.49
C ASP A 33 12.72 -4.19 -11.18
N LEU A 34 11.90 -5.04 -10.57
CA LEU A 34 11.54 -6.32 -11.16
C LEU A 34 10.76 -6.13 -12.45
N HIS A 35 9.87 -5.14 -12.48
CA HIS A 35 9.11 -4.84 -13.69
C HIS A 35 10.03 -4.43 -14.83
N ILE A 36 11.03 -3.59 -14.54
CA ILE A 36 11.99 -3.15 -15.56
C ILE A 36 12.82 -4.33 -16.05
N ASP A 37 13.27 -5.17 -15.14
CA ASP A 37 14.15 -6.29 -15.48
C ASP A 37 13.43 -7.39 -16.25
N GLU A 38 12.18 -7.68 -15.88
CA GLU A 38 11.45 -8.83 -16.43
C GLU A 38 10.44 -8.46 -17.50
N GLY A 39 10.12 -7.18 -17.62
CA GLY A 39 9.13 -6.72 -18.57
C GLY A 39 7.69 -6.97 -18.15
N GLN A 40 7.46 -7.40 -16.93
CA GLN A 40 6.12 -7.63 -16.41
C GLN A 40 6.09 -7.35 -14.91
N TRP A 41 4.91 -7.07 -14.38
CA TRP A 41 4.74 -6.80 -12.97
C TRP A 41 4.81 -8.11 -12.19
N PRO A 42 5.59 -8.14 -11.08
CA PRO A 42 5.77 -9.40 -10.33
C PRO A 42 4.48 -9.86 -9.66
N GLU A 43 4.38 -11.18 -9.49
CA GLU A 43 3.29 -11.79 -8.73
C GLU A 43 3.64 -11.81 -7.24
N ILE A 44 2.63 -11.98 -6.40
CA ILE A 44 2.86 -12.05 -4.95
C ILE A 44 3.81 -13.18 -4.61
N SER A 45 3.68 -14.35 -5.27
CA SER A 45 4.58 -15.47 -5.01
C SER A 45 6.03 -15.13 -5.28
N GLU A 46 6.27 -14.34 -6.30
CA GLU A 46 7.63 -13.91 -6.64
C GLU A 46 8.18 -12.97 -5.57
N LEU A 47 7.34 -12.05 -5.10
CA LEU A 47 7.75 -11.13 -4.03
C LEU A 47 8.04 -11.88 -2.74
N GLU A 48 7.29 -12.94 -2.46
CA GLU A 48 7.57 -13.79 -1.30
C GLU A 48 8.91 -14.51 -1.44
N GLU A 49 9.21 -15.00 -2.64
CA GLU A 49 10.48 -15.68 -2.88
C GLU A 49 11.68 -14.76 -2.66
N PHE A 50 11.54 -13.50 -2.98
CA PHE A 50 12.61 -12.52 -2.80
C PHE A 50 12.59 -11.87 -1.41
N TRP A 51 11.74 -12.38 -0.51
CA TRP A 51 11.64 -11.87 0.86
C TRP A 51 11.33 -10.39 0.91
N VAL A 52 10.47 -9.93 0.02
CA VAL A 52 10.06 -8.52 -0.01
C VAL A 52 8.99 -8.29 1.03
N ALA A 53 9.31 -7.54 2.09
CA ALA A 53 8.30 -7.15 3.06
C ALA A 53 7.40 -6.09 2.44
N PRO A 54 6.13 -6.07 2.76
CA PRO A 54 5.42 -6.88 3.75
C PRO A 54 4.75 -8.13 3.16
N PHE A 55 5.09 -8.50 1.95
CA PHE A 55 4.42 -9.62 1.26
C PHE A 55 4.79 -10.97 1.84
N VAL A 56 5.98 -11.08 2.41
CA VAL A 56 6.45 -12.33 2.99
C VAL A 56 5.79 -12.55 4.36
N LYS A 57 5.38 -13.80 4.61
CA LYS A 57 4.73 -14.14 5.88
C LYS A 57 5.78 -14.59 6.89
N ASP A 58 6.57 -13.63 7.34
CA ASP A 58 7.61 -13.88 8.34
C ASP A 58 7.03 -13.84 9.75
N GLN A 59 7.92 -13.84 10.76
CA GLN A 59 7.48 -13.88 12.15
C GLN A 59 6.67 -12.66 12.56
N SER A 60 6.85 -11.54 11.88
CA SER A 60 6.14 -10.31 12.19
C SER A 60 4.79 -10.19 11.49
N TRP A 61 4.49 -11.10 10.57
CA TRP A 61 3.29 -11.00 9.73
C TRP A 61 2.00 -10.90 10.57
N GLN A 62 1.86 -11.78 11.58
CA GLN A 62 0.67 -11.75 12.42
C GLN A 62 0.56 -10.47 13.23
N ARG A 63 1.70 -10.01 13.75
CA ARG A 63 1.72 -8.79 14.55
C ARG A 63 1.34 -7.58 13.72
N LYS A 64 1.68 -7.59 12.44
CA LYS A 64 1.39 -6.47 11.55
C LYS A 64 -0.07 -6.42 11.10
N GLY A 65 -0.83 -7.50 11.26
CA GLY A 65 -2.23 -7.52 10.87
C GLY A 65 -2.64 -8.72 10.06
N SER A 66 -1.73 -9.65 9.81
CA SER A 66 -1.99 -10.86 9.03
C SER A 66 -2.59 -10.53 7.66
N HIS A 67 -2.01 -9.55 6.97
CA HIS A 67 -2.52 -9.12 5.67
C HIS A 67 -2.39 -10.24 4.63
N GLU A 68 -3.49 -10.52 3.94
CA GLU A 68 -3.47 -11.39 2.78
C GLU A 68 -3.29 -10.52 1.55
N TRP A 69 -2.18 -10.69 0.87
CA TRP A 69 -1.81 -9.86 -0.26
C TRP A 69 -2.22 -10.50 -1.57
N GLN A 70 -2.71 -9.67 -2.48
CA GLN A 70 -3.10 -10.10 -3.82
C GLN A 70 -2.66 -9.05 -4.84
N LYS A 71 -2.32 -9.52 -6.04
CA LYS A 71 -2.09 -8.64 -7.17
C LYS A 71 -3.44 -8.38 -7.81
N LEU A 72 -3.94 -7.18 -7.61
CA LEU A 72 -5.29 -6.82 -8.07
C LEU A 72 -5.32 -6.54 -9.56
N ASP A 73 -4.25 -5.95 -10.08
CA ASP A 73 -4.08 -5.64 -11.48
C ASP A 73 -2.59 -5.40 -11.71
N ALA A 74 -2.20 -5.14 -12.95
CA ALA A 74 -0.80 -4.87 -13.29
C ALA A 74 -0.28 -3.71 -12.43
N GLY A 75 0.73 -4.00 -11.60
CA GLY A 75 1.34 -3.00 -10.72
C GLY A 75 0.48 -2.54 -9.55
N LEU A 76 -0.63 -3.22 -9.28
CA LEU A 76 -1.57 -2.84 -8.23
C LEU A 76 -1.75 -4.00 -7.26
N TYR A 77 -1.43 -3.75 -5.99
CA TYR A 77 -1.42 -4.80 -4.96
C TYR A 77 -2.27 -4.38 -3.77
N ILE A 78 -2.97 -5.33 -3.16
CA ILE A 78 -3.81 -5.05 -2.01
C ILE A 78 -3.56 -6.10 -0.94
N GLY A 79 -3.50 -5.64 0.32
CA GLY A 79 -3.40 -6.50 1.47
C GLY A 79 -4.56 -6.26 2.41
N VAL A 80 -5.45 -7.22 2.51
CA VAL A 80 -6.61 -7.11 3.39
C VAL A 80 -6.24 -7.68 4.75
N ARG A 81 -6.37 -6.85 5.79
CA ARG A 81 -6.06 -7.26 7.15
C ARG A 81 -7.01 -8.35 7.62
N GLN A 82 -6.43 -9.44 8.12
CA GLN A 82 -7.21 -10.55 8.65
C GLN A 82 -7.23 -10.56 10.18
N GLY A 83 -6.19 -9.98 10.80
CA GLY A 83 -6.08 -9.96 12.25
C GLY A 83 -6.81 -8.77 12.85
N GLU A 84 -6.92 -8.80 14.19
CA GLU A 84 -7.56 -7.71 14.91
C GLU A 84 -6.57 -6.62 15.29
N LYS A 85 -5.28 -6.91 15.18
CA LYS A 85 -4.22 -5.97 15.54
C LYS A 85 -3.41 -5.61 14.30
N GLY A 86 -2.57 -4.62 14.45
CA GLY A 86 -1.68 -4.22 13.39
C GLY A 86 -2.28 -3.10 12.54
N SER A 87 -1.74 -2.92 11.36
CA SER A 87 -2.16 -1.82 10.50
C SER A 87 -3.48 -2.13 9.80
N ALA A 88 -4.14 -1.07 9.34
CA ALA A 88 -5.31 -1.21 8.49
C ALA A 88 -4.95 -1.91 7.19
N SER A 89 -5.96 -2.31 6.43
CA SER A 89 -5.75 -2.86 5.09
C SER A 89 -5.09 -1.82 4.22
N MET A 90 -4.18 -2.26 3.35
CA MET A 90 -3.38 -1.37 2.52
C MET A 90 -3.48 -1.73 1.05
N LEU A 91 -3.38 -0.71 0.21
CA LEU A 91 -3.32 -0.88 -1.24
C LEU A 91 -2.11 -0.13 -1.74
N LEU A 92 -1.31 -0.78 -2.57
CA LEU A 92 -0.11 -0.19 -3.17
C LEU A 92 -0.26 -0.16 -4.68
N ASP A 93 -0.22 1.03 -5.24
CA ASP A 93 -0.21 1.22 -6.69
C ASP A 93 1.20 1.61 -7.10
N SER A 94 1.88 0.68 -7.79
CA SER A 94 3.27 0.87 -8.19
C SER A 94 3.43 1.27 -9.65
N ARG A 95 2.33 1.64 -10.30
CA ARG A 95 2.37 1.99 -11.72
C ARG A 95 3.02 3.34 -11.99
N HIS A 96 3.25 4.13 -10.93
CA HIS A 96 3.86 5.45 -11.04
C HIS A 96 5.23 5.45 -10.38
N GLU A 97 6.01 6.47 -10.67
CA GLU A 97 7.35 6.57 -10.14
C GLU A 97 7.36 6.56 -8.60
N GLN A 98 6.41 7.26 -8.00
CA GLN A 98 6.28 7.29 -6.56
C GLN A 98 5.20 6.33 -6.11
N ALA A 99 5.40 5.73 -4.93
CA ALA A 99 4.43 4.83 -4.38
C ALA A 99 3.11 5.57 -4.09
N ASP A 100 2.01 4.99 -4.53
CA ASP A 100 0.68 5.51 -4.24
C ASP A 100 0.02 4.52 -3.29
N ILE A 101 -0.09 4.90 -2.02
CA ILE A 101 -0.53 3.99 -0.97
C ILE A 101 -1.86 4.46 -0.40
N TRP A 102 -2.79 3.52 -0.27
CA TRP A 102 -4.12 3.79 0.26
C TRP A 102 -4.38 2.86 1.45
N LEU A 103 -5.26 3.28 2.36
CA LEU A 103 -5.63 2.43 3.48
C LEU A 103 -7.14 2.44 3.71
N SER A 104 -7.63 1.37 4.35
CA SER A 104 -9.02 1.28 4.75
C SER A 104 -9.12 0.43 6.01
N THR A 105 -9.93 0.88 6.96
CA THR A 105 -10.19 0.11 8.16
C THR A 105 -11.38 -0.83 8.02
N SER A 106 -12.10 -0.73 6.91
CA SER A 106 -13.32 -1.51 6.69
C SER A 106 -13.28 -2.35 5.41
N ALA A 107 -12.09 -2.53 4.83
CA ALA A 107 -11.97 -3.27 3.58
C ALA A 107 -12.36 -4.73 3.76
N SER A 108 -12.97 -5.30 2.72
CA SER A 108 -13.28 -6.71 2.67
C SER A 108 -12.91 -7.25 1.31
N ALA A 109 -12.73 -8.58 1.25
CA ALA A 109 -12.36 -9.23 0.00
C ALA A 109 -13.42 -9.06 -1.09
N GLU A 110 -14.65 -8.79 -0.70
CA GLU A 110 -15.74 -8.66 -1.66
C GLU A 110 -15.64 -7.41 -2.51
N GLN A 111 -14.86 -6.42 -2.06
CA GLN A 111 -14.77 -5.14 -2.75
C GLN A 111 -13.59 -5.03 -3.72
N LEU A 112 -12.79 -6.09 -3.84
CA LEU A 112 -11.51 -5.97 -4.52
C LEU A 112 -11.63 -5.54 -5.98
N SER A 113 -12.62 -6.06 -6.69
CA SER A 113 -12.78 -5.73 -8.11
C SER A 113 -13.17 -4.27 -8.33
N HIS A 114 -13.61 -3.59 -7.28
CA HIS A 114 -14.05 -2.20 -7.35
C HIS A 114 -12.98 -1.22 -6.90
N LEU A 115 -11.70 -1.64 -6.84
CA LEU A 115 -10.65 -0.79 -6.31
C LEU A 115 -9.55 -0.48 -7.32
N ILE A 116 -9.73 -0.89 -8.57
CA ILE A 116 -8.71 -0.70 -9.59
C ILE A 116 -8.55 0.77 -9.95
N GLN A 117 -9.65 1.50 -10.01
CA GLN A 117 -9.64 2.93 -10.32
C GLN A 117 -9.65 3.76 -9.05
N GLN A 118 -8.99 4.92 -9.08
CA GLN A 118 -8.91 5.78 -7.90
C GLN A 118 -10.29 6.24 -7.44
N ASP A 119 -11.17 6.57 -8.37
CA ASP A 119 -12.51 7.02 -8.00
C ASP A 119 -13.28 5.94 -7.26
N GLU A 120 -13.08 4.68 -7.64
CA GLU A 120 -13.72 3.56 -6.97
C GLU A 120 -13.20 3.40 -5.55
N ARG A 121 -11.90 3.64 -5.34
CA ARG A 121 -11.32 3.58 -3.99
C ARG A 121 -11.96 4.61 -3.08
N LYS A 122 -12.11 5.83 -3.58
CA LYS A 122 -12.72 6.90 -2.79
C LYS A 122 -14.16 6.56 -2.42
N GLN A 123 -14.90 5.98 -3.35
CA GLN A 123 -16.30 5.63 -3.12
C GLN A 123 -16.45 4.47 -2.15
N ASN A 124 -15.44 3.64 -2.02
CA ASN A 124 -15.49 2.46 -1.16
C ASN A 124 -14.78 2.65 0.17
N GLY A 125 -14.54 3.88 0.55
CA GLY A 125 -14.02 4.18 1.89
C GLY A 125 -12.52 4.08 2.03
N TRP A 126 -11.79 4.04 0.94
CA TRP A 126 -10.33 4.03 0.99
C TRP A 126 -9.79 5.45 1.02
N HIS A 127 -8.73 5.65 1.78
CA HIS A 127 -8.08 6.95 1.95
C HIS A 127 -6.67 6.90 1.41
N GLN A 128 -6.34 7.86 0.56
CA GLN A 128 -5.00 7.98 0.01
C GLN A 128 -4.08 8.59 1.06
N ILE A 129 -2.91 7.97 1.23
CA ILE A 129 -1.93 8.46 2.20
C ILE A 129 -1.05 9.50 1.53
N VAL A 130 -0.95 10.66 2.16
CA VAL A 130 -0.08 11.73 1.68
C VAL A 130 1.32 11.48 2.22
N LEU A 131 2.19 10.93 1.38
CA LEU A 131 3.53 10.52 1.78
C LEU A 131 4.49 11.68 1.88
N MET A 132 4.26 12.73 1.10
CA MET A 132 5.13 13.89 1.08
C MET A 132 4.31 15.12 1.42
N PRO A 133 4.42 15.61 2.67
CA PRO A 133 3.69 16.81 3.04
C PRO A 133 4.03 17.97 2.13
N SER A 134 3.06 18.82 1.87
CA SER A 134 3.24 19.94 0.97
C SER A 134 4.39 20.85 1.38
N SER A 135 4.66 20.92 2.67
CA SER A 135 5.75 21.75 3.17
C SER A 135 7.09 21.28 2.65
N THR A 136 7.24 20.01 2.36
CA THR A 136 8.49 19.49 1.82
C THR A 136 8.67 19.87 0.38
N ALA A 137 7.60 20.11 -0.28
CA ALA A 137 7.67 20.51 -1.69
C ALA A 137 8.27 21.90 -1.82
N THR A 138 8.36 22.54 -0.77
CA THR A 138 8.88 23.86 -0.75
C THR A 138 10.36 23.93 -1.03
N HIS A 139 9.90 23.58 -0.62
CA HIS A 139 10.55 23.80 -0.71
C HIS A 139 11.21 24.17 -1.13
N ALA A 140 11.19 24.09 -0.97
CA ALA A 140 11.63 24.43 -1.17
C ALA A 140 12.11 25.24 -1.45
N HIS A 141 12.27 25.57 -1.40
CA HIS A 141 12.62 26.30 -1.72
C HIS A 141 13.21 26.57 -1.96
#